data_ce7ee550fa0d6b55f258cb7a044cec92
#
_entry.id   ce7ee550fa0d6b55f258cb7a044cec92
#
_cell.length_a   1.000
_cell.length_b   1.000
_cell.length_c   1.000
_cell.angle_alpha   90.00
_cell.angle_beta   90.00
_cell.angle_gamma   90.00
#
_symmetry.space_group_name_H-M   'P 1'
#
loop_
_entity.id
_entity.type
_entity.pdbx_description
1 polymer ?
#
loop_
_entity_poly.entity_id
_entity_poly.type
_entity_poly.pdbx_seq_one_letter_code
_entity_poly.pdbx_strand_id
1 'polypeptide(L)'
;MVMRKILIVLCSLLLLFSCKKQEKDAAEIVGKTAKIYYDYLLHNNYEAFVDGSFRPDSIPPSYREQLIANAKMFIGQQKEEHLGIKEITISNATIDTLHHTGNAFLLFSYGDKTTEQVIVPMVERKGVWYMR
;
A
#
# COMPACT_ATOMS: atom_id res chain seq x y z
N MET A 1 -38.60 -20.88 24.20
CA MET A 1 -37.56 -20.12 24.92
C MET A 1 -36.14 -20.47 24.51
N VAL A 2 -35.76 -21.74 24.42
CA VAL A 2 -34.41 -22.19 24.08
C VAL A 2 -34.05 -21.83 22.61
N MET A 3 -34.96 -21.98 21.67
CA MET A 3 -34.72 -21.64 20.24
C MET A 3 -34.45 -20.14 20.01
N ARG A 4 -35.06 -19.26 20.80
CA ARG A 4 -34.89 -17.82 20.69
C ARG A 4 -33.52 -17.36 21.14
N LYS A 5 -32.95 -18.01 22.17
CA LYS A 5 -31.60 -17.75 22.67
C LYS A 5 -30.52 -18.27 21.70
N ILE A 6 -30.76 -19.41 21.08
CA ILE A 6 -29.88 -19.99 20.07
C ILE A 6 -29.82 -19.12 18.81
N LEU A 7 -30.95 -18.53 18.38
CA LEU A 7 -31.02 -17.64 17.24
C LEU A 7 -30.22 -16.35 17.47
N ILE A 8 -30.29 -15.78 18.67
CA ILE A 8 -29.56 -14.55 19.03
C ILE A 8 -28.03 -14.82 19.05
N VAL A 9 -27.61 -15.95 19.60
CA VAL A 9 -26.19 -16.34 19.62
C VAL A 9 -25.67 -16.58 18.19
N LEU A 10 -26.45 -17.19 17.31
CA LEU A 10 -26.09 -17.44 15.92
C LEU A 10 -25.96 -16.12 15.14
N CYS A 11 -26.86 -15.15 15.33
CA CYS A 11 -26.79 -13.83 14.72
C CYS A 11 -25.57 -13.04 15.19
N SER A 12 -25.17 -13.13 16.47
CA SER A 12 -23.98 -12.44 16.98
C SER A 12 -22.68 -13.02 16.43
N LEU A 13 -22.63 -14.34 16.21
CA LEU A 13 -21.47 -14.99 15.57
C LEU A 13 -21.30 -14.56 14.11
N LEU A 14 -22.40 -14.42 13.37
CA LEU A 14 -22.36 -13.97 11.98
C LEU A 14 -21.85 -12.52 11.83
N LEU A 15 -22.17 -11.66 12.80
CA LEU A 15 -21.67 -10.28 12.82
C LEU A 15 -20.16 -10.20 13.05
N LEU A 16 -19.59 -11.08 13.86
CA LEU A 16 -18.15 -11.14 14.12
C LEU A 16 -17.36 -11.60 12.87
N PHE A 17 -17.89 -12.54 12.09
CA PHE A 17 -17.29 -12.96 10.83
C PHE A 17 -17.32 -11.85 9.78
N SER A 18 -18.39 -11.05 9.71
CA SER A 18 -18.53 -9.94 8.78
C SER A 18 -17.49 -8.84 9.04
N CYS A 19 -17.21 -8.48 10.31
CA CYS A 19 -16.20 -7.49 10.67
C CYS A 19 -14.79 -7.91 10.28
N LYS A 20 -14.40 -9.17 10.52
CA LYS A 20 -13.08 -9.69 10.13
C LYS A 20 -12.88 -9.71 8.62
N LYS A 21 -13.92 -10.05 7.86
CA LYS A 21 -13.88 -10.04 6.40
C LYS A 21 -13.69 -8.62 5.86
N GLN A 22 -14.38 -7.62 6.43
CA GLN A 22 -14.24 -6.21 6.04
C GLN A 22 -12.84 -5.67 6.29
N GLU A 23 -12.22 -6.00 7.43
CA GLU A 23 -10.84 -5.62 7.72
C GLU A 23 -9.85 -6.26 6.75
N LYS A 24 -10.03 -7.54 6.42
CA LYS A 24 -9.20 -8.24 5.45
C LYS A 24 -9.31 -7.60 4.06
N ASP A 25 -10.53 -7.31 3.61
CA ASP A 25 -10.77 -6.67 2.32
C ASP A 25 -10.17 -5.26 2.28
N ALA A 26 -10.28 -4.49 3.36
CA ALA A 26 -9.69 -3.17 3.49
C ALA A 26 -8.16 -3.23 3.48
N ALA A 27 -7.56 -4.20 4.17
CA ALA A 27 -6.11 -4.42 4.14
C ALA A 27 -5.62 -4.78 2.73
N GLU A 28 -6.37 -5.59 1.99
CA GLU A 28 -6.04 -5.91 0.59
C GLU A 28 -6.00 -4.65 -0.28
N ILE A 29 -6.91 -3.71 -0.06
CA ILE A 29 -6.92 -2.42 -0.77
C ILE A 29 -5.65 -1.63 -0.48
N VAL A 30 -5.21 -1.59 0.77
CA VAL A 30 -3.94 -0.95 1.16
C VAL A 30 -2.77 -1.53 0.37
N GLY A 31 -2.64 -2.85 0.33
CA GLY A 31 -1.58 -3.54 -0.40
C GLY A 31 -1.63 -3.28 -1.91
N LYS A 32 -2.80 -3.41 -2.50
CA LYS A 32 -3.00 -3.18 -3.94
C LYS A 32 -2.71 -1.74 -4.35
N THR A 33 -3.14 -0.77 -3.52
CA THR A 33 -2.92 0.65 -3.80
C THR A 33 -1.43 0.99 -3.74
N ALA A 34 -0.72 0.53 -2.73
CA ALA A 34 0.72 0.72 -2.63
C ALA A 34 1.45 0.11 -3.84
N LYS A 35 1.05 -1.11 -4.24
CA LYS A 35 1.62 -1.76 -5.43
C LYS A 35 1.39 -0.93 -6.69
N ILE A 36 0.22 -0.34 -6.88
CA ILE A 36 -0.07 0.52 -8.03
C ILE A 36 0.91 1.69 -8.09
N TYR A 37 1.16 2.36 -6.97
CA TYR A 37 2.12 3.46 -6.92
C TYR A 37 3.54 3.02 -7.30
N TYR A 38 3.99 1.88 -6.77
CA TYR A 38 5.31 1.34 -7.09
C TYR A 38 5.39 0.79 -8.53
N ASP A 39 4.28 0.28 -9.07
CA ASP A 39 4.22 -0.10 -10.49
C ASP A 39 4.37 1.13 -11.40
N TYR A 40 3.82 2.29 -11.03
CA TYR A 40 4.11 3.54 -11.73
C TYR A 40 5.62 3.82 -11.77
N LEU A 41 6.28 3.65 -10.63
CA LEU A 41 7.74 3.83 -10.53
C LEU A 41 8.49 2.89 -11.48
N LEU A 42 8.10 1.62 -11.53
CA LEU A 42 8.70 0.62 -12.43
C LEU A 42 8.50 0.94 -13.91
N HIS A 43 7.37 1.56 -14.26
CA HIS A 43 7.04 1.91 -15.65
C HIS A 43 7.50 3.33 -16.02
N ASN A 44 8.40 3.91 -15.23
CA ASN A 44 8.97 5.25 -15.43
C ASN A 44 7.93 6.38 -15.35
N ASN A 45 6.78 6.13 -14.73
CA ASN A 45 5.79 7.16 -14.42
C ASN A 45 6.09 7.76 -13.04
N TYR A 46 7.17 8.50 -12.97
CA TYR A 46 7.69 9.09 -11.73
C TYR A 46 6.73 10.14 -11.14
N GLU A 47 6.03 10.86 -12.00
CA GLU A 47 5.07 11.88 -11.60
C GLU A 47 3.91 11.26 -10.81
N ALA A 48 3.30 10.20 -11.33
CA ALA A 48 2.22 9.50 -10.66
C ALA A 48 2.68 8.87 -9.34
N PHE A 49 3.91 8.35 -9.28
CA PHE A 49 4.49 7.84 -8.05
C PHE A 49 4.63 8.94 -6.99
N VAL A 50 5.19 10.09 -7.36
CA VAL A 50 5.37 11.24 -6.47
C VAL A 50 4.01 11.76 -5.98
N ASP A 51 3.02 11.86 -6.88
CA ASP A 51 1.69 12.35 -6.53
C ASP A 51 0.89 11.35 -5.67
N GLY A 52 1.35 10.11 -5.55
CA GLY A 52 0.79 9.10 -4.65
C GLY A 52 1.12 9.30 -3.18
N SER A 53 2.00 10.23 -2.83
CA SER A 53 2.34 10.54 -1.44
C SER A 53 1.41 11.60 -0.86
N PHE A 54 0.96 11.37 0.36
CA PHE A 54 0.09 12.34 1.04
C PHE A 54 0.88 13.58 1.46
N ARG A 55 0.30 14.73 1.12
CA ARG A 55 0.80 16.04 1.56
C ARG A 55 -0.38 16.90 1.96
N PRO A 56 -0.43 17.41 3.22
CA PRO A 56 -1.55 18.23 3.67
C PRO A 56 -1.63 19.58 2.93
N ASP A 57 -0.48 20.10 2.49
CA ASP A 57 -0.37 21.36 1.77
C ASP A 57 0.18 21.13 0.36
N SER A 58 -0.15 22.04 -0.56
CA SER A 58 0.47 22.04 -1.87
C SER A 58 1.97 22.34 -1.77
N ILE A 59 2.77 21.66 -2.57
CA ILE A 59 4.22 21.85 -2.60
C ILE A 59 4.62 22.75 -3.77
N PRO A 60 5.71 23.53 -3.64
CA PRO A 60 6.24 24.29 -4.76
C PRO A 60 6.60 23.40 -5.94
N PRO A 61 6.40 23.86 -7.20
CA PRO A 61 6.78 23.08 -8.38
C PRO A 61 8.23 22.60 -8.38
N SER A 62 9.15 23.42 -7.90
CA SER A 62 10.57 23.07 -7.79
C SER A 62 10.83 21.88 -6.85
N TYR A 63 10.10 21.83 -5.75
CA TYR A 63 10.19 20.70 -4.81
C TYR A 63 9.62 19.40 -5.43
N ARG A 64 8.50 19.50 -6.12
CA ARG A 64 7.92 18.36 -6.83
C ARG A 64 8.88 17.82 -7.90
N GLU A 65 9.53 18.68 -8.66
CA GLU A 65 10.54 18.31 -9.64
C GLU A 65 11.72 17.58 -9.00
N GLN A 66 12.15 18.04 -7.82
CA GLN A 66 13.21 17.37 -7.06
C GLN A 66 12.80 15.95 -6.64
N LEU A 67 11.56 15.77 -6.19
CA LEU A 67 11.06 14.44 -5.82
C LEU A 67 11.01 13.51 -7.04
N ILE A 68 10.61 14.03 -8.19
CA ILE A 68 10.62 13.28 -9.45
C ILE A 68 12.05 12.88 -9.83
N ALA A 69 13.01 13.80 -9.71
CA ALA A 69 14.43 13.51 -9.95
C ALA A 69 14.95 12.44 -8.98
N ASN A 70 14.58 12.50 -7.72
CA ASN A 70 14.95 11.51 -6.72
C ASN A 70 14.41 10.12 -7.06
N ALA A 71 13.18 10.03 -7.56
CA ALA A 71 12.58 8.77 -8.01
C ALA A 71 13.35 8.16 -9.18
N LYS A 72 13.74 9.00 -10.15
CA LYS A 72 14.59 8.57 -11.28
C LYS A 72 15.95 8.05 -10.80
N MET A 73 16.57 8.75 -9.87
CA MET A 73 17.87 8.34 -9.29
C MET A 73 17.73 6.99 -8.57
N PHE A 74 16.67 6.80 -7.81
CA PHE A 74 16.41 5.53 -7.15
C PHE A 74 16.37 4.37 -8.16
N ILE A 75 15.61 4.51 -9.24
CA ILE A 75 15.53 3.47 -10.28
C ILE A 75 16.89 3.23 -10.93
N GLY A 76 17.67 4.29 -11.19
CA GLY A 76 19.03 4.17 -11.72
C GLY A 76 19.95 3.39 -10.80
N GLN A 77 19.90 3.67 -9.49
CA GLN A 77 20.67 2.96 -8.48
C GLN A 77 20.31 1.47 -8.42
N GLN A 78 19.02 1.14 -8.50
CA GLN A 78 18.59 -0.25 -8.52
C GLN A 78 19.13 -1.00 -9.74
N LYS A 79 19.19 -0.34 -10.89
CA LYS A 79 19.78 -0.93 -12.10
C LYS A 79 21.28 -1.24 -11.93
N GLU A 80 22.01 -0.34 -11.30
CA GLU A 80 23.45 -0.53 -11.05
C GLU A 80 23.73 -1.58 -9.99
N GLU A 81 23.01 -1.54 -8.88
CA GLU A 81 23.27 -2.38 -7.70
C GLU A 81 22.70 -3.78 -7.81
N HIS A 82 21.52 -3.93 -8.45
CA HIS A 82 20.73 -5.17 -8.43
C HIS A 82 20.27 -5.63 -9.81
N LEU A 83 20.76 -5.04 -10.89
CA LEU A 83 20.28 -5.29 -12.27
C LEU A 83 18.79 -4.93 -12.45
N GLY A 84 18.32 -3.98 -11.67
CA GLY A 84 16.95 -3.46 -11.71
C GLY A 84 15.95 -4.25 -10.91
N ILE A 85 14.80 -3.61 -10.67
CA ILE A 85 13.63 -4.25 -10.05
C ILE A 85 12.85 -4.91 -11.18
N LYS A 86 12.67 -6.23 -11.12
CA LYS A 86 11.98 -7.01 -12.16
C LYS A 86 10.50 -7.17 -11.88
N GLU A 87 10.14 -7.33 -10.60
CA GLU A 87 8.77 -7.56 -10.20
C GLU A 87 8.55 -7.04 -8.79
N ILE A 88 7.34 -6.54 -8.52
CA ILE A 88 6.87 -6.17 -7.20
C ILE A 88 5.60 -6.97 -6.91
N THR A 89 5.60 -7.70 -5.81
CA THR A 89 4.44 -8.47 -5.34
C THR A 89 4.05 -8.00 -3.94
N ILE A 90 2.80 -8.27 -3.57
CA ILE A 90 2.29 -7.97 -2.22
C ILE A 90 2.52 -9.19 -1.34
N SER A 91 3.34 -9.07 -0.31
CA SER A 91 3.56 -10.16 0.65
C SER A 91 2.57 -10.13 1.81
N ASN A 92 2.16 -8.95 2.24
CA ASN A 92 1.17 -8.76 3.29
C ASN A 92 0.64 -7.32 3.27
N ALA A 93 -0.45 -7.09 3.98
CA ALA A 93 -0.96 -5.76 4.25
C ALA A 93 -1.69 -5.74 5.59
N THR A 94 -1.58 -4.65 6.31
CA THR A 94 -2.27 -4.42 7.58
C THR A 94 -3.02 -3.10 7.53
N ILE A 95 -4.04 -2.99 8.37
CA ILE A 95 -4.86 -1.79 8.45
C ILE A 95 -5.15 -1.45 9.92
N ASP A 96 -5.17 -0.15 10.20
CA ASP A 96 -5.68 0.43 11.44
C ASP A 96 -6.89 1.31 11.07
N THR A 97 -8.08 0.76 11.22
CA THR A 97 -9.32 1.44 10.82
C THR A 97 -9.61 2.66 11.70
N LEU A 98 -9.17 2.64 12.96
CA LEU A 98 -9.37 3.75 13.88
C LEU A 98 -8.58 4.99 13.47
N HIS A 99 -7.35 4.81 13.04
CA HIS A 99 -6.44 5.91 12.67
C HIS A 99 -6.38 6.18 11.16
N HIS A 100 -7.14 5.46 10.34
CA HIS A 100 -7.13 5.55 8.89
C HIS A 100 -5.72 5.40 8.29
N THR A 101 -4.97 4.45 8.83
CA THR A 101 -3.62 4.12 8.38
C THR A 101 -3.49 2.65 8.06
N GLY A 102 -2.44 2.30 7.37
CA GLY A 102 -2.12 0.91 7.07
C GLY A 102 -0.66 0.78 6.65
N ASN A 103 -0.22 -0.46 6.48
CA ASN A 103 1.10 -0.77 5.94
C ASN A 103 0.96 -1.81 4.85
N ALA A 104 1.58 -1.55 3.72
CA ALA A 104 1.76 -2.54 2.68
C ALA A 104 3.17 -3.13 2.79
N PHE A 105 3.26 -4.45 2.69
CA PHE A 105 4.53 -5.17 2.67
C PHE A 105 4.73 -5.67 1.24
N LEU A 106 5.62 -5.01 0.53
CA LEU A 106 5.92 -5.33 -0.85
C LEU A 106 7.21 -6.13 -0.94
N LEU A 107 7.24 -7.13 -1.81
CA LEU A 107 8.43 -7.90 -2.10
C LEU A 107 8.98 -7.45 -3.45
N PHE A 108 10.19 -6.91 -3.45
CA PHE A 108 10.91 -6.53 -4.65
C PHE A 108 11.77 -7.71 -5.09
N SER A 109 11.58 -8.13 -6.34
CA SER A 109 12.42 -9.16 -6.97
C SER A 109 13.35 -8.47 -7.96
N TYR A 110 14.65 -8.61 -7.74
CA TYR A 110 15.68 -7.93 -8.53
C TYR A 110 16.22 -8.80 -9.65
N GLY A 111 16.86 -8.15 -10.63
CA GLY A 111 17.47 -8.83 -11.76
C GLY A 111 18.66 -9.72 -11.39
N ASP A 112 19.31 -9.49 -10.27
CA ASP A 112 20.38 -10.31 -9.70
C ASP A 112 19.85 -11.53 -8.93
N LYS A 113 18.56 -11.79 -8.97
CA LYS A 113 17.83 -12.87 -8.30
C LYS A 113 17.75 -12.76 -6.77
N THR A 114 18.13 -11.60 -6.22
CA THR A 114 17.88 -11.29 -4.82
C THR A 114 16.49 -10.67 -4.64
N THR A 115 15.98 -10.68 -3.42
CA THR A 115 14.70 -10.10 -3.05
C THR A 115 14.85 -9.22 -1.82
N GLU A 116 13.95 -8.24 -1.69
CA GLU A 116 13.91 -7.35 -0.53
C GLU A 116 12.46 -7.05 -0.17
N GLN A 117 12.14 -7.12 1.12
CA GLN A 117 10.84 -6.70 1.61
C GLN A 117 10.88 -5.20 1.92
N VAL A 118 9.94 -4.47 1.36
CA VAL A 118 9.78 -3.02 1.56
C VAL A 118 8.45 -2.77 2.24
N ILE A 119 8.48 -2.02 3.35
CA ILE A 119 7.28 -1.61 4.07
C ILE A 119 6.89 -0.22 3.60
N VAL A 120 5.66 -0.09 3.11
CA VAL A 120 5.11 1.17 2.63
C VAL A 120 4.00 1.61 3.59
N PRO A 121 4.26 2.60 4.47
CA PRO A 121 3.21 3.18 5.29
C PRO A 121 2.19 3.91 4.42
N MET A 122 0.91 3.71 4.73
CA MET A 122 -0.21 4.26 3.97
C MET A 122 -1.15 5.03 4.89
N VAL A 123 -1.82 6.03 4.33
CA VAL A 123 -2.82 6.82 5.05
C VAL A 123 -4.03 7.04 4.14
N GLU A 124 -5.23 6.92 4.72
CA GLU A 124 -6.48 7.21 4.02
C GLU A 124 -6.95 8.62 4.33
N ARG A 125 -7.32 9.35 3.29
CA ARG A 125 -7.98 10.65 3.39
C ARG A 125 -9.08 10.74 2.34
N LYS A 126 -10.30 10.98 2.78
CA LYS A 126 -11.49 11.11 1.91
C LYS A 126 -11.67 9.90 0.99
N GLY A 127 -11.47 8.71 1.52
CA GLY A 127 -11.64 7.46 0.80
C GLY A 127 -10.50 7.08 -0.13
N VAL A 128 -9.42 7.88 -0.17
CA VAL A 128 -8.24 7.62 -1.01
C VAL A 128 -7.05 7.24 -0.15
N TRP A 129 -6.36 6.18 -0.53
CA TRP A 129 -5.14 5.75 0.10
C TRP A 129 -3.92 6.38 -0.56
N TYR A 130 -3.06 6.99 0.24
CA TYR A 130 -1.81 7.62 -0.18
C TYR A 130 -0.64 6.96 0.55
N MET A 131 0.54 7.02 -0.06
CA MET A 131 1.78 6.74 0.66
C MET A 131 2.02 7.86 1.69
N ARG A 132 2.54 7.47 2.82
CA ARG A 132 2.74 8.34 3.97
C ARG A 132 4.18 8.86 4.04
#